data_ce0ab49982367c72be227bc14b581666
#
_entry.id   ce0ab49982367c72be227bc14b581666
#
_cell.length_a   1.000
_cell.length_b   1.000
_cell.length_c   1.000
_cell.angle_alpha   90.00
_cell.angle_beta   90.00
_cell.angle_gamma   90.00
#
_symmetry.space_group_name_H-M   'P 1'
#
loop_
_entity.id
_entity.type
_entity.pdbx_description
1 polymer ?
#
loop_
_entity_poly.entity_id
_entity_poly.type
_entity_poly.pdbx_seq_one_letter_code
_entity_poly.pdbx_strand_id
1 'polypeptide(L)'
;DVLGQMKYMLSIIIIVFFSFSSLSLSAEKSRYDEPYPAVDSKKGLQVEMVEDALFLGVKHAALNFNVAQLVDPTSDPDNPKWVKDGREYYFNKPYLNKIDSSIKRLSDRGVLVNLIVLAYQSGNAQINKLIMHPKAARERPNSLSAFNTVTEDGSRWFVAIMEFIAERWSHPEKKNGRVVGYIIGNEVNSHWWWSNMGRVNMKDFTADYLRTMRLAHGAVRRQSSWARVYISLDHHWNIRYEAGDESQTFSGRP
;
A
#
# COMPACT_ATOMS: atom_id res chain seq x y z
N ASP A 1 46.27 -3.99 50.70
CA ASP A 1 47.11 -3.65 49.55
C ASP A 1 46.26 -2.89 48.53
N VAL A 2 46.39 -1.53 48.56
CA VAL A 2 45.56 -0.61 47.75
C VAL A 2 45.80 -0.81 46.23
N LEU A 3 46.97 -1.24 45.82
CA LEU A 3 47.31 -1.51 44.43
C LEU A 3 46.62 -2.78 43.87
N GLY A 4 46.35 -3.76 44.70
CA GLY A 4 45.60 -4.97 44.31
C GLY A 4 44.13 -4.69 44.03
N GLN A 5 43.49 -3.89 44.87
CA GLN A 5 42.09 -3.48 44.71
C GLN A 5 41.86 -2.59 43.47
N MET A 6 42.79 -1.71 43.14
CA MET A 6 42.74 -0.88 41.95
C MET A 6 42.83 -1.69 40.64
N LYS A 7 43.61 -2.78 40.59
CA LYS A 7 43.69 -3.67 39.42
C LYS A 7 42.40 -4.43 39.18
N TYR A 8 41.72 -4.88 40.23
CA TYR A 8 40.41 -5.55 40.10
C TYR A 8 39.30 -4.59 39.69
N MET A 9 39.29 -3.34 40.19
CA MET A 9 38.33 -2.35 39.73
C MET A 9 38.51 -1.94 38.28
N LEU A 10 39.78 -1.82 37.81
CA LEU A 10 40.02 -1.51 36.38
C LEU A 10 39.64 -2.66 35.47
N SER A 11 39.84 -3.92 35.88
CA SER A 11 39.43 -5.10 35.11
C SER A 11 37.90 -5.24 35.00
N ILE A 12 37.17 -4.91 36.09
CA ILE A 12 35.70 -4.95 36.09
C ILE A 12 35.13 -3.83 35.21
N ILE A 13 35.73 -2.65 35.21
CA ILE A 13 35.29 -1.52 34.37
C ILE A 13 35.53 -1.87 32.86
N ILE A 14 36.62 -2.52 32.50
CA ILE A 14 36.90 -2.91 31.12
C ILE A 14 35.92 -4.03 30.65
N ILE A 15 35.55 -4.98 31.51
CA ILE A 15 34.59 -6.04 31.18
C ILE A 15 33.17 -5.47 31.02
N VAL A 16 32.78 -4.50 31.83
CA VAL A 16 31.47 -3.84 31.69
C VAL A 16 31.37 -2.99 30.41
N PHE A 17 32.49 -2.34 30.01
CA PHE A 17 32.51 -1.58 28.74
C PHE A 17 32.50 -2.49 27.50
N PHE A 18 33.03 -3.69 27.56
CA PHE A 18 32.96 -4.65 26.41
C PHE A 18 31.62 -5.39 26.31
N SER A 19 30.84 -5.48 27.39
CA SER A 19 29.51 -6.12 27.37
C SER A 19 28.39 -5.21 26.82
N PHE A 20 28.64 -3.92 26.63
CA PHE A 20 27.68 -2.99 26.03
C PHE A 20 27.88 -2.77 24.50
N SER A 21 28.88 -3.39 23.89
CA SER A 21 29.18 -3.22 22.47
C SER A 21 28.49 -4.21 21.55
N SER A 22 27.61 -5.06 22.07
CA SER A 22 26.72 -5.89 21.25
C SER A 22 25.30 -5.32 21.24
N LEU A 23 25.16 -3.99 21.13
CA LEU A 23 23.98 -3.42 20.49
C LEU A 23 24.06 -3.91 19.04
N SER A 24 23.31 -4.95 18.72
CA SER A 24 23.04 -5.32 17.36
C SER A 24 22.51 -4.04 16.67
N LEU A 25 23.39 -3.36 15.90
CA LEU A 25 22.91 -2.57 14.79
C LEU A 25 22.11 -3.57 13.94
N SER A 26 20.79 -3.63 14.13
CA SER A 26 19.92 -4.15 13.10
C SER A 26 20.27 -3.28 11.89
N ALA A 27 20.97 -3.86 10.93
CA ALA A 27 21.26 -3.16 9.70
C ALA A 27 19.90 -2.65 9.21
N GLU A 28 19.72 -1.33 9.24
CA GLU A 28 18.56 -0.68 8.69
C GLU A 28 18.50 -1.17 7.25
N LYS A 29 17.47 -1.99 6.92
CA LYS A 29 17.32 -2.59 5.59
C LYS A 29 17.43 -1.45 4.59
N SER A 30 18.51 -1.39 3.81
CA SER A 30 18.79 -0.25 2.97
C SER A 30 17.60 -0.04 2.04
N ARG A 31 16.97 1.12 2.17
CA ARG A 31 15.86 1.53 1.31
C ARG A 31 16.35 1.55 -0.14
N TYR A 32 15.61 0.86 -1.02
CA TYR A 32 15.94 0.82 -2.44
C TYR A 32 15.92 2.24 -3.04
N ASP A 33 17.06 2.68 -3.54
CA ASP A 33 17.31 4.05 -3.98
C ASP A 33 17.82 4.08 -5.43
N GLU A 34 16.88 3.96 -6.38
CA GLU A 34 17.10 4.20 -7.80
C GLU A 34 16.29 5.41 -8.28
N PRO A 35 16.68 6.05 -9.39
CA PRO A 35 15.86 7.09 -10.00
C PRO A 35 14.53 6.50 -10.50
N TYR A 36 13.48 7.34 -10.49
CA TYR A 36 12.20 6.95 -11.07
C TYR A 36 12.39 6.62 -12.56
N PRO A 37 11.93 5.45 -13.02
CA PRO A 37 12.15 5.02 -14.39
C PRO A 37 11.40 5.93 -15.38
N ALA A 38 12.04 6.21 -16.52
CA ALA A 38 11.48 6.98 -17.60
C ALA A 38 11.24 6.07 -18.82
N VAL A 39 10.22 6.42 -19.59
CA VAL A 39 9.91 5.82 -20.89
C VAL A 39 9.62 6.93 -21.91
N ASP A 40 9.79 6.61 -23.16
CA ASP A 40 9.71 7.54 -24.29
C ASP A 40 8.28 7.88 -24.74
N SER A 41 7.29 7.17 -24.25
CA SER A 41 5.88 7.33 -24.65
C SER A 41 4.97 7.40 -23.44
N LYS A 42 3.90 8.21 -23.55
CA LYS A 42 2.82 8.31 -22.57
C LYS A 42 1.66 7.34 -22.85
N LYS A 43 1.76 6.48 -23.86
CA LYS A 43 0.73 5.50 -24.22
C LYS A 43 0.52 4.53 -23.06
N GLY A 44 -0.68 4.49 -22.52
CA GLY A 44 -1.02 3.65 -21.37
C GLY A 44 -2.45 3.16 -21.37
N LEU A 45 -2.71 2.11 -20.61
CA LEU A 45 -4.03 1.51 -20.41
C LEU A 45 -4.23 1.12 -18.93
N GLN A 46 -5.49 1.12 -18.50
CA GLN A 46 -5.93 0.27 -17.41
C GLN A 46 -6.09 -1.14 -17.99
N VAL A 47 -5.31 -2.09 -17.48
CA VAL A 47 -5.09 -3.40 -18.12
C VAL A 47 -5.90 -4.49 -17.43
N GLU A 48 -6.72 -5.18 -18.20
CA GLU A 48 -7.35 -6.44 -17.82
C GLU A 48 -6.66 -7.63 -18.52
N MET A 49 -6.37 -7.49 -19.82
CA MET A 49 -5.69 -8.49 -20.65
C MET A 49 -4.25 -8.04 -20.93
N VAL A 50 -3.30 -8.71 -20.29
CA VAL A 50 -1.86 -8.35 -20.38
C VAL A 50 -1.33 -8.51 -21.81
N GLU A 51 -1.73 -9.56 -22.53
CA GLU A 51 -1.26 -9.80 -23.89
C GLU A 51 -1.69 -8.70 -24.85
N ASP A 52 -2.93 -8.23 -24.74
CA ASP A 52 -3.44 -7.15 -25.59
C ASP A 52 -2.70 -5.84 -25.31
N ALA A 53 -2.43 -5.55 -24.05
CA ALA A 53 -1.66 -4.38 -23.68
C ALA A 53 -0.24 -4.41 -24.27
N LEU A 54 0.42 -5.56 -24.21
CA LEU A 54 1.74 -5.78 -24.79
C LEU A 54 1.70 -5.69 -26.33
N PHE A 55 0.71 -6.30 -26.96
CA PHE A 55 0.52 -6.22 -28.42
C PHE A 55 0.31 -4.78 -28.90
N LEU A 56 -0.47 -3.99 -28.14
CA LEU A 56 -0.69 -2.56 -28.41
C LEU A 56 0.55 -1.71 -28.16
N GLY A 57 1.61 -2.25 -27.57
CA GLY A 57 2.87 -1.54 -27.31
C GLY A 57 2.73 -0.41 -26.28
N VAL A 58 1.90 -0.60 -25.24
CA VAL A 58 1.77 0.38 -24.16
C VAL A 58 3.08 0.50 -23.38
N LYS A 59 3.33 1.68 -22.84
CA LYS A 59 4.48 1.98 -21.98
C LYS A 59 4.09 2.23 -20.52
N HIS A 60 2.79 2.41 -20.27
CA HIS A 60 2.22 2.53 -18.93
C HIS A 60 1.04 1.58 -18.77
N ALA A 61 0.95 0.94 -17.63
CA ALA A 61 -0.18 0.08 -17.26
C ALA A 61 -0.66 0.42 -15.86
N ALA A 62 -1.98 0.42 -15.67
CA ALA A 62 -2.60 0.42 -14.36
C ALA A 62 -3.37 -0.89 -14.16
N LEU A 63 -3.14 -1.58 -13.05
CA LEU A 63 -3.81 -2.83 -12.68
C LEU A 63 -4.66 -2.61 -11.43
N ASN A 64 -5.91 -3.06 -11.45
CA ASN A 64 -6.73 -3.10 -10.24
C ASN A 64 -6.17 -4.12 -9.24
N PHE A 65 -5.98 -3.66 -8.00
CA PHE A 65 -5.48 -4.46 -6.90
C PHE A 65 -6.49 -4.46 -5.75
N ASN A 66 -7.16 -5.61 -5.55
CA ASN A 66 -8.20 -5.76 -4.55
C ASN A 66 -7.62 -6.26 -3.22
N VAL A 67 -7.56 -5.39 -2.21
CA VAL A 67 -7.03 -5.75 -0.89
C VAL A 67 -7.85 -6.81 -0.16
N ALA A 68 -9.15 -6.93 -0.48
CA ALA A 68 -9.99 -7.98 0.10
C ALA A 68 -9.58 -9.39 -0.34
N GLN A 69 -9.04 -9.53 -1.55
CA GLN A 69 -8.53 -10.81 -2.04
C GLN A 69 -7.11 -11.10 -1.52
N LEU A 70 -6.40 -10.06 -1.08
CA LEU A 70 -5.05 -10.20 -0.54
C LEU A 70 -5.03 -10.68 0.90
N VAL A 71 -5.93 -10.15 1.76
CA VAL A 71 -5.90 -10.42 3.20
C VAL A 71 -6.28 -11.87 3.49
N ASP A 72 -5.41 -12.59 4.22
CA ASP A 72 -5.75 -13.86 4.83
C ASP A 72 -6.01 -13.68 6.33
N PRO A 73 -7.29 -13.79 6.77
CA PRO A 73 -7.64 -13.65 8.17
C PRO A 73 -7.42 -14.96 8.97
N THR A 74 -7.09 -16.07 8.31
CA THR A 74 -6.94 -17.39 8.93
C THR A 74 -5.53 -17.62 9.50
N SER A 75 -4.57 -16.78 9.09
CA SER A 75 -3.16 -16.91 9.47
C SER A 75 -2.55 -18.25 9.04
N ASP A 76 -2.90 -18.69 7.83
CA ASP A 76 -2.35 -19.92 7.23
C ASP A 76 -0.82 -19.81 7.09
N PRO A 77 -0.03 -20.70 7.72
CA PRO A 77 1.42 -20.65 7.71
C PRO A 77 2.03 -20.87 6.32
N ASP A 78 1.31 -21.46 5.37
CA ASP A 78 1.76 -21.66 3.99
C ASP A 78 1.63 -20.38 3.14
N ASN A 79 0.93 -19.39 3.65
CA ASN A 79 0.78 -18.09 3.02
C ASN A 79 1.94 -17.14 3.33
N PRO A 80 2.32 -16.26 2.39
CA PRO A 80 3.29 -15.20 2.65
C PRO A 80 2.85 -14.31 3.82
N LYS A 81 3.80 -13.92 4.66
CA LYS A 81 3.52 -13.06 5.80
C LYS A 81 4.42 -11.83 5.84
N TRP A 82 3.94 -10.78 6.47
CA TRP A 82 4.67 -9.58 6.85
C TRP A 82 4.69 -9.45 8.36
N VAL A 83 5.84 -9.19 8.93
CA VAL A 83 5.97 -8.96 10.38
C VAL A 83 6.21 -7.48 10.62
N LYS A 84 5.34 -6.87 11.43
CA LYS A 84 5.46 -5.47 11.81
C LYS A 84 5.04 -5.26 13.26
N ASP A 85 5.90 -4.58 14.02
CA ASP A 85 5.67 -4.25 15.43
C ASP A 85 5.29 -5.48 16.28
N GLY A 86 5.95 -6.64 16.00
CA GLY A 86 5.73 -7.90 16.68
C GLY A 86 4.45 -8.65 16.25
N ARG A 87 3.67 -8.13 15.29
CA ARG A 87 2.47 -8.76 14.75
C ARG A 87 2.72 -9.34 13.36
N GLU A 88 2.17 -10.51 13.09
CA GLU A 88 2.17 -11.16 11.79
C GLU A 88 0.90 -10.85 11.01
N TYR A 89 1.05 -10.58 9.71
CA TYR A 89 -0.02 -10.31 8.75
C TYR A 89 0.13 -11.28 7.59
N TYR A 90 -0.88 -12.09 7.32
CA TYR A 90 -0.83 -13.14 6.31
C TYR A 90 -1.57 -12.73 5.04
N PHE A 91 -1.03 -13.16 3.88
CA PHE A 91 -1.50 -12.73 2.57
C PHE A 91 -1.75 -13.92 1.64
N ASN A 92 -2.87 -13.91 0.94
CA ASN A 92 -3.34 -14.97 0.06
C ASN A 92 -2.34 -15.25 -1.07
N LYS A 93 -1.67 -16.38 -1.02
CA LYS A 93 -0.64 -16.80 -1.99
C LYS A 93 -1.18 -16.99 -3.41
N PRO A 94 -2.33 -17.67 -3.66
CA PRO A 94 -2.92 -17.76 -4.99
C PRO A 94 -3.19 -16.40 -5.64
N TYR A 95 -3.74 -15.46 -4.88
CA TYR A 95 -3.97 -14.10 -5.39
C TYR A 95 -2.68 -13.37 -5.72
N LEU A 96 -1.69 -13.45 -4.84
CA LEU A 96 -0.36 -12.87 -5.08
C LEU A 96 0.29 -13.44 -6.34
N ASN A 97 0.28 -14.75 -6.55
CA ASN A 97 0.85 -15.39 -7.72
C ASN A 97 0.23 -14.89 -9.03
N LYS A 98 -1.09 -14.66 -9.03
CA LYS A 98 -1.81 -14.08 -10.18
C LYS A 98 -1.32 -12.67 -10.48
N ILE A 99 -1.24 -11.83 -9.46
CA ILE A 99 -0.79 -10.43 -9.61
C ILE A 99 0.70 -10.35 -9.99
N ASP A 100 1.56 -11.16 -9.36
CA ASP A 100 2.98 -11.28 -9.73
C ASP A 100 3.16 -11.57 -11.22
N SER A 101 2.42 -12.55 -11.73
CA SER A 101 2.48 -12.92 -13.15
C SER A 101 2.14 -11.72 -14.05
N SER A 102 1.08 -10.98 -13.75
CA SER A 102 0.68 -9.82 -14.55
C SER A 102 1.72 -8.70 -14.48
N ILE A 103 2.17 -8.34 -13.27
CA ILE A 103 3.17 -7.30 -13.06
C ILE A 103 4.48 -7.68 -13.76
N LYS A 104 4.95 -8.91 -13.57
CA LYS A 104 6.22 -9.37 -14.12
C LYS A 104 6.22 -9.35 -15.65
N ARG A 105 5.16 -9.87 -16.27
CA ARG A 105 5.02 -9.90 -17.75
C ARG A 105 5.05 -8.50 -18.37
N LEU A 106 4.43 -7.52 -17.72
CA LEU A 106 4.44 -6.11 -18.16
C LEU A 106 5.80 -5.47 -17.91
N SER A 107 6.30 -5.53 -16.68
CA SER A 107 7.51 -4.81 -16.29
C SER A 107 8.78 -5.37 -16.93
N ASP A 108 8.87 -6.69 -17.18
CA ASP A 108 9.98 -7.30 -17.91
C ASP A 108 10.05 -6.83 -19.39
N ARG A 109 8.93 -6.30 -19.92
CA ARG A 109 8.84 -5.67 -21.25
C ARG A 109 9.03 -4.15 -21.21
N GLY A 110 9.48 -3.60 -20.07
CA GLY A 110 9.74 -2.17 -19.90
C GLY A 110 8.48 -1.31 -19.72
N VAL A 111 7.32 -1.93 -19.44
CA VAL A 111 6.08 -1.20 -19.12
C VAL A 111 6.14 -0.72 -17.67
N LEU A 112 5.86 0.55 -17.43
CA LEU A 112 5.73 1.12 -16.10
C LEU A 112 4.37 0.73 -15.50
N VAL A 113 4.39 -0.12 -14.47
CA VAL A 113 3.17 -0.65 -13.85
C VAL A 113 2.81 0.15 -12.61
N ASN A 114 1.55 0.62 -12.55
CA ASN A 114 0.94 1.19 -11.37
C ASN A 114 -0.16 0.25 -10.85
N LEU A 115 -0.34 0.20 -9.53
CA LEU A 115 -1.47 -0.49 -8.92
C LEU A 115 -2.54 0.50 -8.49
N ILE A 116 -3.80 0.25 -8.86
CA ILE A 116 -4.97 0.93 -8.31
C ILE A 116 -5.41 0.09 -7.10
N VAL A 117 -5.07 0.56 -5.90
CA VAL A 117 -5.32 -0.15 -4.65
C VAL A 117 -6.74 0.12 -4.19
N LEU A 118 -7.55 -0.93 -4.08
CA LEU A 118 -9.00 -0.84 -3.89
C LEU A 118 -9.50 -1.71 -2.72
N ALA A 119 -10.44 -1.18 -1.94
CA ALA A 119 -11.11 -1.89 -0.85
C ALA A 119 -12.51 -2.32 -1.29
N TYR A 120 -12.61 -3.47 -1.97
CA TYR A 120 -13.89 -4.08 -2.30
C TYR A 120 -14.49 -4.79 -1.08
N GLN A 121 -15.81 -4.83 -1.01
CA GLN A 121 -16.51 -5.68 -0.07
C GLN A 121 -16.22 -7.16 -0.36
N SER A 122 -15.85 -7.89 0.68
CA SER A 122 -15.70 -9.35 0.67
C SER A 122 -16.97 -10.04 1.17
N GLY A 123 -17.16 -11.31 0.81
CA GLY A 123 -18.11 -12.19 1.50
C GLY A 123 -17.71 -12.50 2.97
N ASN A 124 -16.47 -12.23 3.35
CA ASN A 124 -15.96 -12.46 4.70
C ASN A 124 -16.07 -11.17 5.55
N ALA A 125 -16.92 -11.21 6.58
CA ALA A 125 -17.16 -10.07 7.47
C ALA A 125 -15.90 -9.63 8.25
N GLN A 126 -15.00 -10.56 8.58
CA GLN A 126 -13.76 -10.24 9.27
C GLN A 126 -12.83 -9.43 8.37
N ILE A 127 -12.69 -9.80 7.10
CA ILE A 127 -11.93 -9.01 6.11
C ILE A 127 -12.54 -7.62 5.99
N ASN A 128 -13.87 -7.53 5.80
CA ASN A 128 -14.54 -6.24 5.67
C ASN A 128 -14.28 -5.31 6.87
N LYS A 129 -14.32 -5.85 8.09
CA LYS A 129 -14.02 -5.08 9.31
C LYS A 129 -12.60 -4.50 9.31
N LEU A 130 -11.64 -5.20 8.71
CA LEU A 130 -10.25 -4.77 8.66
C LEU A 130 -9.99 -3.71 7.58
N ILE A 131 -10.57 -3.89 6.38
CA ILE A 131 -10.18 -3.09 5.21
C ILE A 131 -11.15 -1.97 4.87
N MET A 132 -12.45 -2.13 5.18
CA MET A 132 -13.48 -1.17 4.81
C MET A 132 -13.70 -0.11 5.88
N HIS A 133 -13.92 1.12 5.44
CA HIS A 133 -14.25 2.21 6.35
C HIS A 133 -15.52 1.89 7.16
N PRO A 134 -15.53 2.05 8.50
CA PRO A 134 -16.65 1.64 9.34
C PRO A 134 -17.96 2.39 9.07
N LYS A 135 -17.88 3.57 8.44
CA LYS A 135 -19.07 4.36 8.02
C LYS A 135 -19.50 4.05 6.57
N ALA A 136 -18.87 3.09 5.87
CA ALA A 136 -19.27 2.76 4.52
C ALA A 136 -20.74 2.32 4.48
N ALA A 137 -21.53 2.95 3.61
CA ALA A 137 -22.96 2.66 3.47
C ALA A 137 -23.17 1.23 2.94
N ARG A 138 -24.23 0.55 3.38
CA ARG A 138 -24.56 -0.79 2.90
C ARG A 138 -25.05 -0.77 1.45
N GLU A 139 -25.83 0.26 1.11
CA GLU A 139 -26.45 0.48 -0.19
C GLU A 139 -25.53 1.13 -1.23
N ARG A 140 -24.22 1.24 -0.94
CA ARG A 140 -23.27 1.86 -1.85
C ARG A 140 -23.20 1.14 -3.20
N PRO A 141 -23.11 1.88 -4.32
CA PRO A 141 -22.84 1.29 -5.61
C PRO A 141 -21.44 0.67 -5.67
N ASN A 142 -21.19 -0.20 -6.63
CA ASN A 142 -19.87 -0.77 -6.96
C ASN A 142 -19.16 -1.57 -5.85
N SER A 143 -19.77 -1.76 -4.68
CA SER A 143 -19.20 -2.52 -3.55
C SER A 143 -17.83 -2.01 -3.06
N LEU A 144 -17.44 -0.78 -3.41
CA LEU A 144 -16.18 -0.14 -3.02
C LEU A 144 -16.35 0.69 -1.75
N SER A 145 -15.32 0.69 -0.93
CA SER A 145 -15.23 1.47 0.31
C SER A 145 -13.97 2.33 0.33
N ALA A 146 -14.00 3.43 1.08
CA ALA A 146 -12.78 4.03 1.59
C ALA A 146 -12.05 3.02 2.50
N PHE A 147 -10.74 3.17 2.66
CA PHE A 147 -9.96 2.28 3.51
C PHE A 147 -10.24 2.52 4.99
N ASN A 148 -10.21 1.45 5.77
CA ASN A 148 -10.28 1.55 7.21
C ASN A 148 -8.93 1.99 7.80
N THR A 149 -8.67 3.28 7.79
CA THR A 149 -7.50 3.86 8.46
C THR A 149 -7.86 4.58 9.76
N VAL A 150 -9.11 4.46 10.20
CA VAL A 150 -9.64 5.14 11.40
C VAL A 150 -9.70 4.25 12.63
N THR A 151 -9.84 2.93 12.47
CA THR A 151 -9.70 1.99 13.58
C THR A 151 -8.23 1.56 13.73
N GLU A 152 -7.84 1.19 14.93
CA GLU A 152 -6.47 0.76 15.21
C GLU A 152 -6.07 -0.45 14.35
N ASP A 153 -6.88 -1.51 14.35
CA ASP A 153 -6.62 -2.71 13.55
C ASP A 153 -6.63 -2.43 12.05
N GLY A 154 -7.60 -1.66 11.57
CA GLY A 154 -7.67 -1.30 10.15
C GLY A 154 -6.45 -0.49 9.70
N SER A 155 -6.03 0.49 10.49
CA SER A 155 -4.84 1.29 10.23
C SER A 155 -3.57 0.44 10.19
N ARG A 156 -3.42 -0.49 11.16
CA ARG A 156 -2.28 -1.43 11.20
C ARG A 156 -2.25 -2.34 9.96
N TRP A 157 -3.41 -2.92 9.60
CA TRP A 157 -3.52 -3.74 8.40
C TRP A 157 -3.22 -2.96 7.12
N PHE A 158 -3.78 -1.75 6.98
CA PHE A 158 -3.51 -0.91 5.82
C PHE A 158 -2.01 -0.63 5.64
N VAL A 159 -1.33 -0.24 6.72
CA VAL A 159 0.12 0.00 6.69
C VAL A 159 0.90 -1.26 6.36
N ALA A 160 0.55 -2.41 6.96
CA ALA A 160 1.19 -3.69 6.69
C ALA A 160 1.02 -4.13 5.23
N ILE A 161 -0.18 -3.96 4.67
CA ILE A 161 -0.47 -4.21 3.25
C ILE A 161 0.43 -3.35 2.37
N MET A 162 0.44 -2.03 2.59
CA MET A 162 1.21 -1.10 1.76
C MET A 162 2.72 -1.34 1.86
N GLU A 163 3.26 -1.67 3.03
CA GLU A 163 4.67 -2.04 3.19
C GLU A 163 4.99 -3.35 2.47
N PHE A 164 4.16 -4.37 2.64
CA PHE A 164 4.37 -5.67 2.02
C PHE A 164 4.36 -5.60 0.49
N ILE A 165 3.38 -4.92 -0.10
CA ILE A 165 3.30 -4.80 -1.57
C ILE A 165 4.41 -3.91 -2.13
N ALA A 166 4.84 -2.89 -1.40
CA ALA A 166 5.96 -2.05 -1.81
C ALA A 166 7.30 -2.81 -1.73
N GLU A 167 7.51 -3.59 -0.68
CA GLU A 167 8.68 -4.46 -0.58
C GLU A 167 8.69 -5.50 -1.69
N ARG A 168 7.55 -6.15 -1.97
CA ARG A 168 7.43 -7.21 -2.95
C ARG A 168 7.71 -6.75 -4.39
N TRP A 169 7.22 -5.56 -4.78
CA TRP A 169 7.23 -5.12 -6.18
C TRP A 169 8.03 -3.84 -6.46
N SER A 170 8.48 -3.14 -5.44
CA SER A 170 9.34 -1.96 -5.62
C SER A 170 10.77 -2.20 -5.12
N HIS A 171 11.16 -3.48 -5.02
CA HIS A 171 12.51 -3.91 -4.63
C HIS A 171 13.45 -4.03 -5.86
N PRO A 172 14.78 -3.83 -5.70
CA PRO A 172 15.75 -3.88 -6.79
C PRO A 172 15.80 -5.22 -7.52
N GLU A 173 15.63 -6.33 -6.82
CA GLU A 173 15.77 -7.66 -7.39
C GLU A 173 14.72 -8.00 -8.45
N LYS A 174 13.59 -7.28 -8.49
CA LYS A 174 12.49 -7.46 -9.45
C LYS A 174 12.00 -8.92 -9.57
N LYS A 175 12.18 -9.71 -8.53
CA LYS A 175 11.84 -11.13 -8.51
C LYS A 175 10.38 -11.38 -8.95
N ASN A 176 9.46 -10.54 -8.48
CA ASN A 176 8.03 -10.63 -8.74
C ASN A 176 7.55 -9.55 -9.73
N GLY A 177 8.45 -8.96 -10.51
CA GLY A 177 8.19 -7.81 -11.37
C GLY A 177 8.33 -6.49 -10.63
N ARG A 178 7.99 -5.38 -11.31
CA ARG A 178 8.23 -4.01 -10.81
C ARG A 178 6.98 -3.14 -10.88
N VAL A 179 6.58 -2.59 -9.74
CA VAL A 179 5.56 -1.53 -9.61
C VAL A 179 6.26 -0.20 -9.34
N VAL A 180 5.87 0.83 -10.08
CA VAL A 180 6.45 2.18 -9.99
C VAL A 180 5.55 3.17 -9.25
N GLY A 181 4.27 2.82 -9.05
CA GLY A 181 3.32 3.69 -8.37
C GLY A 181 2.11 2.97 -7.81
N TYR A 182 1.54 3.57 -6.78
CA TYR A 182 0.37 3.10 -6.06
C TYR A 182 -0.69 4.20 -6.05
N ILE A 183 -1.79 3.97 -6.74
CA ILE A 183 -2.96 4.85 -6.79
C ILE A 183 -3.89 4.41 -5.66
N ILE A 184 -4.13 5.27 -4.68
CA ILE A 184 -4.89 4.92 -3.49
C ILE A 184 -6.37 5.26 -3.68
N GLY A 185 -7.18 4.24 -3.91
CA GLY A 185 -8.58 4.38 -4.28
C GLY A 185 -8.76 4.70 -5.77
N ASN A 186 -10.00 4.90 -6.18
CA ASN A 186 -10.36 5.31 -7.54
C ASN A 186 -11.32 6.49 -7.47
N GLU A 187 -11.13 7.50 -8.32
CA GLU A 187 -12.04 8.64 -8.49
C GLU A 187 -12.63 9.19 -7.17
N VAL A 188 -11.72 9.40 -6.21
CA VAL A 188 -12.09 9.58 -4.79
C VAL A 188 -12.94 10.79 -4.48
N ASN A 189 -13.00 11.80 -5.38
CA ASN A 189 -13.94 12.92 -5.24
C ASN A 189 -15.40 12.51 -5.50
N SER A 190 -15.61 11.40 -6.22
CA SER A 190 -16.92 10.75 -6.40
C SER A 190 -17.07 9.58 -5.43
N HIS A 191 -16.81 9.86 -4.15
CA HIS A 191 -16.57 8.87 -3.11
C HIS A 191 -17.72 7.91 -2.86
N TRP A 192 -18.97 8.34 -3.05
CA TRP A 192 -20.14 7.47 -2.86
C TRP A 192 -20.07 6.21 -3.71
N TRP A 193 -19.55 6.34 -4.94
CA TRP A 193 -19.42 5.25 -5.92
C TRP A 193 -18.11 4.49 -5.78
N TRP A 194 -16.99 5.20 -5.51
CA TRP A 194 -15.66 4.63 -5.71
C TRP A 194 -14.79 4.53 -4.46
N SER A 195 -15.16 5.26 -3.38
CA SER A 195 -14.40 5.30 -2.12
C SER A 195 -15.33 5.61 -0.95
N ASN A 196 -16.36 4.77 -0.78
CA ASN A 196 -17.49 5.09 0.09
C ASN A 196 -17.12 5.09 1.58
N MET A 197 -17.43 6.18 2.26
CA MET A 197 -17.41 6.30 3.72
C MET A 197 -18.74 6.86 4.29
N GLY A 198 -19.85 6.52 3.62
CA GLY A 198 -21.18 7.04 3.94
C GLY A 198 -21.39 8.44 3.35
N ARG A 199 -22.50 9.07 3.73
CA ARG A 199 -22.74 10.48 3.37
C ARG A 199 -21.86 11.37 4.22
N VAL A 200 -21.03 12.18 3.57
CA VAL A 200 -20.01 12.99 4.25
C VAL A 200 -19.73 14.26 3.48
N ASN A 201 -19.45 15.36 4.17
CA ASN A 201 -19.02 16.59 3.53
C ASN A 201 -17.56 16.51 3.06
N MET A 202 -17.17 17.39 2.14
CA MET A 202 -15.82 17.41 1.54
C MET A 202 -14.72 17.56 2.59
N LYS A 203 -14.91 18.37 3.62
CA LYS A 203 -13.90 18.63 4.66
C LYS A 203 -13.57 17.34 5.42
N ASP A 204 -14.58 16.60 5.85
CA ASP A 204 -14.39 15.37 6.64
C ASP A 204 -13.86 14.25 5.77
N PHE A 205 -14.36 14.11 4.53
CA PHE A 205 -13.81 13.16 3.56
C PHE A 205 -12.32 13.42 3.29
N THR A 206 -11.98 14.68 3.00
CA THR A 206 -10.60 15.07 2.70
C THR A 206 -9.68 14.82 3.88
N ALA A 207 -10.11 15.13 5.11
CA ALA A 207 -9.32 14.88 6.31
C ALA A 207 -9.01 13.39 6.50
N ASP A 208 -9.99 12.52 6.27
CA ASP A 208 -9.81 11.07 6.36
C ASP A 208 -8.95 10.52 5.23
N TYR A 209 -9.22 10.93 4.01
CA TYR A 209 -8.45 10.52 2.85
C TYR A 209 -6.99 10.97 2.93
N LEU A 210 -6.70 12.17 3.43
CA LEU A 210 -5.33 12.64 3.67
C LEU A 210 -4.59 11.77 4.71
N ARG A 211 -5.28 11.27 5.74
CA ARG A 211 -4.71 10.29 6.68
C ARG A 211 -4.29 9.03 5.93
N THR A 212 -5.18 8.48 5.11
CA THR A 212 -4.91 7.29 4.28
C THR A 212 -3.72 7.51 3.35
N MET A 213 -3.65 8.64 2.67
CA MET A 213 -2.53 9.01 1.79
C MET A 213 -1.20 9.12 2.54
N ARG A 214 -1.18 9.73 3.73
CA ARG A 214 0.03 9.84 4.57
C ARG A 214 0.52 8.47 5.02
N LEU A 215 -0.38 7.58 5.42
CA LEU A 215 -0.04 6.21 5.80
C LEU A 215 0.51 5.42 4.62
N ALA A 216 -0.13 5.50 3.45
CA ALA A 216 0.34 4.86 2.23
C ALA A 216 1.72 5.38 1.81
N HIS A 217 1.89 6.70 1.76
CA HIS A 217 3.17 7.32 1.41
C HIS A 217 4.27 6.91 2.38
N GLY A 218 4.03 6.98 3.70
CA GLY A 218 5.00 6.55 4.70
C GLY A 218 5.37 5.08 4.58
N ALA A 219 4.40 4.18 4.32
CA ALA A 219 4.62 2.76 4.12
C ALA A 219 5.47 2.48 2.87
N VAL A 220 5.11 3.07 1.73
CA VAL A 220 5.86 2.92 0.46
C VAL A 220 7.28 3.47 0.59
N ARG A 221 7.44 4.65 1.21
CA ARG A 221 8.76 5.29 1.39
C ARG A 221 9.69 4.54 2.32
N ARG A 222 9.20 3.70 3.20
CA ARG A 222 10.04 2.77 4.00
C ARG A 222 10.68 1.68 3.15
N GLN A 223 10.07 1.31 2.03
CA GLN A 223 10.55 0.22 1.16
C GLN A 223 11.29 0.75 -0.08
N SER A 224 10.88 1.91 -0.61
CA SER A 224 11.43 2.46 -1.84
C SER A 224 11.52 3.99 -1.78
N SER A 225 12.66 4.56 -2.20
CA SER A 225 12.86 6.01 -2.28
C SER A 225 12.22 6.63 -3.52
N TRP A 226 12.00 5.85 -4.57
CA TRP A 226 11.54 6.31 -5.88
C TRP A 226 10.07 5.98 -6.19
N ALA A 227 9.49 4.90 -5.66
CA ALA A 227 8.10 4.54 -5.91
C ALA A 227 7.15 5.65 -5.43
N ARG A 228 6.14 5.95 -6.22
CA ARG A 228 5.24 7.08 -6.01
C ARG A 228 3.88 6.64 -5.50
N VAL A 229 3.23 7.52 -4.76
CA VAL A 229 1.84 7.35 -4.32
C VAL A 229 1.00 8.43 -4.98
N TYR A 230 -0.13 8.02 -5.57
CA TYR A 230 -0.98 8.86 -6.39
C TYR A 230 -2.41 8.89 -5.86
N ILE A 231 -3.12 9.95 -6.23
CA ILE A 231 -4.57 10.10 -6.15
C ILE A 231 -5.17 9.94 -7.55
N SER A 232 -6.36 9.37 -7.65
CA SER A 232 -7.19 9.38 -8.85
C SER A 232 -8.43 10.22 -8.60
N LEU A 233 -8.70 11.15 -9.49
CA LEU A 233 -9.89 11.99 -9.48
C LEU A 233 -10.75 11.66 -10.70
N ASP A 234 -12.07 11.76 -10.50
CA ASP A 234 -13.05 11.68 -11.56
C ASP A 234 -12.85 12.80 -12.60
N HIS A 235 -13.25 12.55 -13.83
CA HIS A 235 -13.17 13.50 -14.95
C HIS A 235 -14.15 14.67 -14.85
N HIS A 236 -15.09 14.63 -13.91
CA HIS A 236 -16.08 15.69 -13.68
C HIS A 236 -15.50 16.86 -12.86
N TRP A 237 -14.77 17.77 -13.53
CA TRP A 237 -14.10 18.88 -12.86
C TRP A 237 -15.05 19.97 -12.34
N ASN A 238 -16.14 20.23 -13.09
CA ASN A 238 -17.04 21.37 -12.82
C ASN A 238 -18.43 20.95 -12.33
N ILE A 239 -18.71 19.66 -12.36
CA ILE A 239 -20.02 19.10 -11.95
C ILE A 239 -19.81 17.94 -10.99
N ARG A 240 -20.88 17.54 -10.33
CA ARG A 240 -20.90 16.33 -9.50
C ARG A 240 -21.20 15.11 -10.35
N TYR A 241 -20.58 13.99 -10.00
CA TYR A 241 -20.81 12.71 -10.66
C TYR A 241 -22.26 12.25 -10.47
N GLU A 242 -22.88 11.75 -11.55
CA GLU A 242 -24.25 11.19 -11.57
C GLU A 242 -25.28 12.00 -10.76
N ALA A 243 -25.26 13.32 -10.88
CA ALA A 243 -26.15 14.22 -10.15
C ALA A 243 -26.19 13.99 -8.63
N GLY A 244 -25.13 13.39 -8.05
CA GLY A 244 -24.98 13.20 -6.62
C GLY A 244 -24.97 14.52 -5.85
N ASP A 245 -25.43 14.50 -4.61
CA ASP A 245 -25.43 15.67 -3.73
C ASP A 245 -24.03 15.90 -3.09
N GLU A 246 -23.91 17.00 -2.31
CA GLU A 246 -22.65 17.40 -1.65
C GLU A 246 -22.14 16.39 -0.61
N SER A 247 -22.96 15.43 -0.21
CA SER A 247 -22.58 14.37 0.71
C SER A 247 -22.11 13.09 0.01
N GLN A 248 -22.17 13.04 -1.33
CA GLN A 248 -21.86 11.87 -2.15
C GLN A 248 -20.69 12.09 -3.10
N THR A 249 -20.55 13.32 -3.60
CA THR A 249 -19.53 13.64 -4.60
C THR A 249 -19.15 15.11 -4.54
N PHE A 250 -17.92 15.40 -4.91
CA PHE A 250 -17.36 16.75 -4.99
C PHE A 250 -16.91 17.01 -6.42
N SER A 251 -17.09 18.25 -6.91
CA SER A 251 -16.44 18.65 -8.17
C SER A 251 -14.91 18.58 -8.01
N GLY A 252 -14.19 18.26 -9.08
CA GLY A 252 -12.73 18.25 -9.06
C GLY A 252 -12.12 19.64 -8.86
N ARG A 253 -12.94 20.68 -9.08
CA ARG A 253 -12.62 22.08 -8.83
C ARG A 253 -13.47 22.56 -7.63
N PRO A 254 -12.84 23.10 -6.57
CA PRO A 254 -13.56 23.65 -5.41
C PRO A 254 -14.37 24.91 -5.78
#